data_378d463e098217a39b597ee519d22dd4
#
_entry.id   378d463e098217a39b597ee519d22dd4
#
_cell.length_a   1.000
_cell.length_b   1.000
_cell.length_c   1.000
_cell.angle_alpha   90.00
_cell.angle_beta   90.00
_cell.angle_gamma   90.00
#
_symmetry.space_group_name_H-M   'P 1'
#
loop_
_entity.id
_entity.type
_entity.pdbx_description
1 polymer ?
#
loop_
_entity_poly.entity_id
_entity_poly.type
_entity_poly.pdbx_seq_one_letter_code
_entity_poly.pdbx_strand_id
1 'polypeptide(L)'
;DLANLCNEAALMAARRNARVVEMVDFEKAKDKILMGPERKSMVMPEEERRNTAYHESGHALLGKMLPKCDPVHKVTIIPRGRALGVTMSLPAQDRYSYDKEFMLNQISMLFGGRIAEEVFMHQMTTGASNDFERATHIARDMVMRYGMTEAGMITSNPYDGERIVSYADRGGALA
;
A
#
# COMPACT_ATOMS: atom_id res chain seq x y z
N ASP A 1 5.20 -5.14 -18.91
CA ASP A 1 5.78 -5.91 -19.27
C ASP A 1 5.41 -7.36 -19.43
N LEU A 2 4.55 -7.60 -20.43
CA LEU A 2 4.03 -8.94 -20.75
C LEU A 2 5.15 -9.95 -21.06
N ALA A 3 6.23 -9.52 -21.74
CA ALA A 3 7.36 -10.39 -22.04
C ALA A 3 8.05 -10.90 -20.76
N ASN A 4 8.24 -10.04 -19.75
CA ASN A 4 8.78 -10.43 -18.46
C ASN A 4 7.84 -11.40 -17.73
N LEU A 5 6.53 -11.13 -17.76
CA LEU A 5 5.54 -12.03 -17.16
C LEU A 5 5.56 -13.43 -17.82
N CYS A 6 5.63 -13.51 -19.15
CA CYS A 6 5.73 -14.79 -19.87
C CYS A 6 7.02 -15.54 -19.53
N ASN A 7 8.15 -14.84 -19.45
CA ASN A 7 9.43 -15.44 -19.07
C ASN A 7 9.39 -15.99 -17.64
N GLU A 8 8.89 -15.22 -16.67
CA GLU A 8 8.74 -15.67 -15.29
C GLU A 8 7.76 -16.84 -15.16
N ALA A 9 6.66 -16.83 -15.91
CA ALA A 9 5.71 -17.94 -15.93
C ALA A 9 6.35 -19.22 -16.48
N ALA A 10 7.16 -19.13 -17.54
CA ALA A 10 7.92 -20.27 -18.05
C ALA A 10 8.91 -20.81 -17.01
N LEU A 11 9.59 -19.96 -16.25
CA LEU A 11 10.47 -20.39 -15.15
C LEU A 11 9.67 -21.07 -14.02
N MET A 12 8.44 -20.61 -13.71
CA MET A 12 7.58 -21.28 -12.73
C MET A 12 7.14 -22.67 -13.21
N ALA A 13 6.75 -22.80 -14.48
CA ALA A 13 6.42 -24.11 -15.09
C ALA A 13 7.61 -25.08 -15.05
N ALA A 14 8.82 -24.61 -15.41
CA ALA A 14 10.05 -25.39 -15.34
C ALA A 14 10.35 -25.90 -13.92
N ARG A 15 10.16 -25.07 -12.89
CA ARG A 15 10.37 -25.48 -11.48
C ARG A 15 9.45 -26.59 -11.00
N ARG A 16 8.26 -26.74 -11.59
CA ARG A 16 7.35 -27.87 -11.30
C ARG A 16 7.46 -29.02 -12.30
N ASN A 17 8.50 -29.02 -13.13
CA ASN A 17 8.72 -30.00 -14.19
C ASN A 17 7.56 -30.14 -15.18
N ALA A 18 6.84 -29.06 -15.43
CA ALA A 18 5.74 -29.02 -16.41
C ALA A 18 6.27 -28.84 -17.83
N ARG A 19 5.60 -29.47 -18.80
CA ARG A 19 5.92 -29.33 -20.23
C ARG A 19 5.25 -28.12 -20.90
N VAL A 20 4.20 -27.58 -20.25
CA VAL A 20 3.43 -26.44 -20.73
C VAL A 20 3.27 -25.43 -19.60
N VAL A 21 3.14 -24.16 -19.99
CA VAL A 21 2.83 -23.07 -19.05
C VAL A 21 1.33 -23.01 -18.87
N GLU A 22 0.87 -22.99 -17.62
CA GLU A 22 -0.53 -22.92 -17.25
C GLU A 22 -0.85 -21.59 -16.54
N MET A 23 -2.13 -21.28 -16.35
CA MET A 23 -2.55 -20.05 -15.69
C MET A 23 -1.97 -19.91 -14.27
N VAL A 24 -1.83 -21.03 -13.55
CA VAL A 24 -1.21 -21.05 -12.22
C VAL A 24 0.25 -20.53 -12.22
N ASP A 25 0.98 -20.76 -13.33
CA ASP A 25 2.35 -20.26 -13.45
C ASP A 25 2.37 -18.74 -13.70
N PHE A 26 1.42 -18.22 -14.48
CA PHE A 26 1.23 -16.79 -14.66
C PHE A 26 0.82 -16.09 -13.35
N GLU A 27 -0.10 -16.67 -12.57
CA GLU A 27 -0.48 -16.12 -11.26
C GLU A 27 0.71 -16.05 -10.30
N LYS A 28 1.51 -17.12 -10.22
CA LYS A 28 2.74 -17.12 -9.41
C LYS A 28 3.79 -16.12 -9.91
N ALA A 29 3.93 -16.01 -11.23
CA ALA A 29 4.84 -15.04 -11.85
C ALA A 29 4.40 -13.60 -11.55
N LYS A 30 3.10 -13.31 -11.69
CA LYS A 30 2.50 -12.02 -11.33
C LYS A 30 2.78 -11.68 -9.86
N ASP A 31 2.51 -12.60 -8.95
CA ASP A 31 2.77 -12.42 -7.52
C ASP A 31 4.26 -12.11 -7.25
N LYS A 32 5.17 -12.84 -7.89
CA LYS A 32 6.61 -12.60 -7.76
C LYS A 32 7.03 -11.23 -8.27
N ILE A 33 6.48 -10.80 -9.41
CA ILE A 33 6.80 -9.50 -10.02
C ILE A 33 6.27 -8.35 -9.15
N LEU A 34 5.04 -8.47 -8.66
CA LEU A 34 4.37 -7.40 -7.93
C LEU A 34 4.80 -7.30 -6.46
N MET A 35 5.00 -8.43 -5.79
CA MET A 35 5.28 -8.48 -4.34
C MET A 35 6.69 -8.94 -4.00
N GLY A 36 7.49 -9.34 -4.98
CA GLY A 36 8.80 -9.93 -4.77
C GLY A 36 8.76 -11.44 -4.50
N PRO A 37 9.95 -12.08 -4.49
CA PRO A 37 10.05 -13.53 -4.26
C PRO A 37 9.65 -13.93 -2.84
N GLU A 38 9.01 -15.09 -2.72
CA GLU A 38 8.69 -15.69 -1.42
C GLU A 38 9.95 -16.14 -0.69
N ARG A 39 10.05 -15.82 0.59
CA ARG A 39 11.15 -16.24 1.48
C ARG A 39 10.72 -17.43 2.35
N LYS A 40 10.39 -18.56 1.72
CA LYS A 40 9.88 -19.77 2.41
C LYS A 40 10.83 -20.38 3.42
N SER A 41 12.12 -20.15 3.29
CA SER A 41 13.14 -20.63 4.23
C SER A 41 13.25 -19.80 5.50
N MET A 42 12.59 -18.64 5.56
CA MET A 42 12.56 -17.80 6.74
C MET A 42 11.62 -18.42 7.79
N VAL A 43 12.20 -18.85 8.89
CA VAL A 43 11.43 -19.32 10.04
C VAL A 43 11.03 -18.11 10.86
N MET A 44 9.73 -17.88 10.97
CA MET A 44 9.15 -16.79 11.75
C MET A 44 8.57 -17.36 13.04
N PRO A 45 8.91 -16.81 14.23
CA PRO A 45 8.28 -17.20 15.49
C PRO A 45 6.74 -17.09 15.42
N GLU A 46 6.04 -17.92 16.19
CA GLU A 46 4.58 -17.96 16.16
C GLU A 46 3.95 -16.62 16.56
N GLU A 47 4.54 -15.91 17.52
CA GLU A 47 4.11 -14.59 17.94
C GLU A 47 4.20 -13.57 16.78
N GLU A 48 5.33 -13.55 16.07
CA GLU A 48 5.53 -12.70 14.88
C GLU A 48 4.54 -13.05 13.77
N ARG A 49 4.30 -14.34 13.52
CA ARG A 49 3.31 -14.78 12.54
C ARG A 49 1.92 -14.30 12.89
N ARG A 50 1.55 -14.40 14.15
CA ARG A 50 0.25 -13.96 14.65
C ARG A 50 0.11 -12.44 14.54
N ASN A 51 1.13 -11.70 14.97
CA ASN A 51 1.15 -10.25 14.85
C ASN A 51 1.02 -9.80 13.39
N THR A 52 1.81 -10.39 12.50
CA THR A 52 1.73 -10.13 11.05
C THR A 52 0.34 -10.45 10.50
N ALA A 53 -0.28 -11.55 10.92
CA ALA A 53 -1.61 -11.94 10.46
C ALA A 53 -2.69 -10.91 10.86
N TYR A 54 -2.65 -10.41 12.08
CA TYR A 54 -3.57 -9.35 12.52
C TYR A 54 -3.31 -8.04 11.77
N HIS A 55 -2.05 -7.66 11.61
CA HIS A 55 -1.64 -6.47 10.87
C HIS A 55 -2.19 -6.48 9.44
N GLU A 56 -1.89 -7.53 8.67
CA GLU A 56 -2.36 -7.67 7.29
C GLU A 56 -3.89 -7.79 7.19
N SER A 57 -4.52 -8.45 8.17
CA SER A 57 -5.99 -8.52 8.23
C SER A 57 -6.62 -7.16 8.46
N GLY A 58 -5.97 -6.28 9.22
CA GLY A 58 -6.41 -4.90 9.43
C GLY A 58 -6.46 -4.11 8.11
N HIS A 59 -5.41 -4.18 7.32
CA HIS A 59 -5.38 -3.59 5.99
C HIS A 59 -6.46 -4.17 5.07
N ALA A 60 -6.59 -5.49 5.05
CA ALA A 60 -7.56 -6.18 4.20
C ALA A 60 -9.00 -5.85 4.57
N LEU A 61 -9.32 -5.78 5.87
CA LEU A 61 -10.64 -5.44 6.37
C LEU A 61 -11.04 -4.04 5.92
N LEU A 62 -10.18 -3.04 6.16
CA LEU A 62 -10.45 -1.66 5.76
C LEU A 62 -10.48 -1.52 4.24
N GLY A 63 -9.56 -2.18 3.52
CA GLY A 63 -9.56 -2.19 2.05
C GLY A 63 -10.86 -2.77 1.45
N LYS A 64 -11.54 -3.66 2.17
CA LYS A 64 -12.82 -4.24 1.74
C LYS A 64 -14.04 -3.42 2.17
N MET A 65 -13.97 -2.75 3.32
CA MET A 65 -15.11 -2.02 3.89
C MET A 65 -15.22 -0.58 3.39
N LEU A 66 -14.10 0.05 3.07
CA LEU A 66 -14.09 1.43 2.61
C LEU A 66 -14.54 1.54 1.14
N PRO A 67 -15.43 2.48 0.81
CA PRO A 67 -16.13 2.49 -0.47
C PRO A 67 -15.24 2.78 -1.68
N LYS A 68 -14.14 3.51 -1.49
CA LYS A 68 -13.23 3.93 -2.57
C LYS A 68 -11.82 3.34 -2.44
N CYS A 69 -11.69 2.13 -1.90
CA CYS A 69 -10.45 1.37 -1.98
C CYS A 69 -10.42 0.49 -3.21
N ASP A 70 -9.23 0.25 -3.73
CA ASP A 70 -9.03 -0.77 -4.75
C ASP A 70 -9.31 -2.15 -4.17
N PRO A 71 -9.87 -3.09 -4.95
CA PRO A 71 -10.15 -4.44 -4.46
C PRO A 71 -8.91 -5.12 -3.91
N VAL A 72 -9.04 -5.73 -2.73
CA VAL A 72 -7.98 -6.55 -2.16
C VAL A 72 -7.79 -7.79 -3.03
N HIS A 73 -6.63 -7.90 -3.64
CA HIS A 73 -6.26 -9.00 -4.52
C HIS A 73 -5.68 -10.18 -3.73
N LYS A 74 -4.79 -9.89 -2.79
CA LYS A 74 -4.10 -10.93 -2.02
C LYS A 74 -3.70 -10.43 -0.64
N VAL A 75 -3.82 -11.34 0.34
CA VAL A 75 -3.28 -11.16 1.69
C VAL A 75 -2.40 -12.37 2.00
N THR A 76 -1.21 -12.16 2.53
CA THR A 76 -0.29 -13.24 2.86
C THR A 76 0.58 -12.88 4.04
N ILE A 77 0.90 -13.87 4.86
CA ILE A 77 1.92 -13.80 5.93
C ILE A 77 3.20 -14.54 5.53
N ILE A 78 3.31 -14.96 4.27
CA ILE A 78 4.56 -15.50 3.74
C ILE A 78 5.48 -14.30 3.44
N PRO A 79 6.67 -14.23 4.06
CA PRO A 79 7.59 -13.13 3.84
C PRO A 79 7.97 -12.98 2.37
N ARG A 80 7.95 -11.73 1.89
CA ARG A 80 8.32 -11.38 0.51
C ARG A 80 9.26 -10.16 0.51
N GLY A 81 10.38 -10.27 -0.16
CA GLY A 81 11.38 -9.19 -0.14
C GLY A 81 11.78 -8.81 1.29
N ARG A 82 11.48 -7.59 1.71
CA ARG A 82 11.72 -7.09 3.08
C ARG A 82 10.50 -7.18 3.99
N ALA A 83 9.31 -7.44 3.44
CA ALA A 83 8.08 -7.50 4.20
C ALA A 83 7.86 -8.89 4.82
N LEU A 84 7.32 -8.92 6.04
CA LEU A 84 6.94 -10.16 6.73
C LEU A 84 5.57 -10.67 6.29
N GLY A 85 4.69 -9.76 5.89
CA GLY A 85 3.40 -10.01 5.25
C GLY A 85 3.15 -8.99 4.15
N VAL A 86 2.11 -9.17 3.38
CA VAL A 86 1.70 -8.25 2.32
C VAL A 86 0.20 -8.32 2.14
N THR A 87 -0.45 -7.16 2.19
CA THR A 87 -1.80 -6.96 1.68
C THR A 87 -1.72 -6.18 0.38
N MET A 88 -2.10 -6.81 -0.73
CA MET A 88 -2.05 -6.23 -2.05
C MET A 88 -3.45 -5.95 -2.57
N SER A 89 -3.68 -4.71 -2.98
CA SER A 89 -4.85 -4.30 -3.74
C SER A 89 -4.47 -4.03 -5.20
N LEU A 90 -5.38 -4.32 -6.11
CA LEU A 90 -5.21 -4.03 -7.54
C LEU A 90 -6.41 -3.23 -8.02
N PRO A 91 -6.18 -2.14 -8.77
CA PRO A 91 -7.26 -1.36 -9.33
C PRO A 91 -8.07 -2.20 -10.33
N ALA A 92 -9.40 -2.12 -10.24
CA ALA A 92 -10.29 -2.81 -11.17
C ALA A 92 -10.29 -2.18 -12.57
N GLN A 93 -9.90 -0.91 -12.66
CA GLN A 93 -9.85 -0.11 -13.90
C GLN A 93 -8.68 0.86 -13.81
N ASP A 94 -8.16 1.26 -14.97
CA ASP A 94 -7.16 2.32 -15.04
C ASP A 94 -7.75 3.63 -14.53
N ARG A 95 -7.00 4.31 -13.67
CA ARG A 95 -7.34 5.62 -13.10
C ARG A 95 -6.29 6.64 -13.49
N TYR A 96 -6.78 7.78 -13.94
CA TYR A 96 -5.93 8.91 -14.35
C TYR A 96 -5.93 10.03 -13.28
N SER A 97 -6.87 9.99 -12.33
CA SER A 97 -6.98 10.94 -11.23
C SER A 97 -7.57 10.27 -9.98
N TYR A 98 -7.26 10.83 -8.83
CA TYR A 98 -7.76 10.37 -7.53
C TYR A 98 -8.50 11.51 -6.85
N ASP A 99 -9.70 11.24 -6.35
CA ASP A 99 -10.45 12.22 -5.57
C ASP A 99 -10.05 12.21 -4.09
N LYS A 100 -10.48 13.24 -3.36
CA LYS A 100 -10.18 13.40 -1.92
C LYS A 100 -10.61 12.20 -1.08
N GLU A 101 -11.78 11.63 -1.36
CA GLU A 101 -12.30 10.49 -0.60
C GLU A 101 -11.46 9.24 -0.82
N PHE A 102 -11.02 8.98 -2.06
CA PHE A 102 -10.10 7.89 -2.35
C PHE A 102 -8.79 8.04 -1.56
N MET A 103 -8.20 9.25 -1.55
CA MET A 103 -6.95 9.51 -0.82
C MET A 103 -7.13 9.30 0.70
N LEU A 104 -8.24 9.76 1.28
CA LEU A 104 -8.54 9.52 2.70
C LEU A 104 -8.76 8.04 3.01
N ASN A 105 -9.43 7.30 2.12
CA ASN A 105 -9.62 5.86 2.28
C ASN A 105 -8.30 5.08 2.19
N GLN A 106 -7.37 5.53 1.32
CA GLN A 106 -6.02 4.96 1.26
C GLN A 106 -5.25 5.18 2.57
N ILE A 107 -5.29 6.39 3.14
CA ILE A 107 -4.68 6.67 4.46
C ILE A 107 -5.29 5.78 5.54
N SER A 108 -6.62 5.67 5.57
CA SER A 108 -7.32 4.84 6.55
C SER A 108 -6.93 3.36 6.42
N MET A 109 -6.85 2.85 5.18
CA MET A 109 -6.40 1.48 4.91
C MET A 109 -4.97 1.24 5.40
N LEU A 110 -4.06 2.20 5.18
CA LEU A 110 -2.66 2.11 5.65
C LEU A 110 -2.56 2.06 7.18
N PHE A 111 -3.45 2.73 7.91
CA PHE A 111 -3.47 2.64 9.38
C PHE A 111 -4.10 1.34 9.90
N GLY A 112 -4.80 0.59 9.06
CA GLY A 112 -5.50 -0.64 9.44
C GLY A 112 -4.61 -1.66 10.15
N GLY A 113 -3.38 -1.84 9.67
CA GLY A 113 -2.42 -2.77 10.28
C GLY A 113 -2.06 -2.37 11.71
N ARG A 114 -1.68 -1.11 11.95
CA ARG A 114 -1.38 -0.59 13.27
C ARG A 114 -2.57 -0.68 14.22
N ILE A 115 -3.76 -0.29 13.77
CA ILE A 115 -4.97 -0.34 14.59
C ILE A 115 -5.29 -1.79 14.98
N ALA A 116 -5.09 -2.75 14.08
CA ALA A 116 -5.27 -4.17 14.41
C ALA A 116 -4.27 -4.65 15.46
N GLU A 117 -3.00 -4.23 15.41
CA GLU A 117 -2.01 -4.53 16.46
C GLU A 117 -2.47 -3.97 17.81
N GLU A 118 -2.90 -2.72 17.87
CA GLU A 118 -3.34 -2.07 19.12
C GLU A 118 -4.58 -2.73 19.72
N VAL A 119 -5.60 -3.00 18.88
CA VAL A 119 -6.89 -3.54 19.34
C VAL A 119 -6.79 -5.01 19.77
N PHE A 120 -6.07 -5.83 19.03
CA PHE A 120 -6.07 -7.28 19.23
C PHE A 120 -4.82 -7.81 19.96
N MET A 121 -3.70 -7.12 19.80
CA MET A 121 -2.43 -7.54 20.39
C MET A 121 -2.00 -6.66 21.55
N HIS A 122 -2.68 -5.51 21.77
CA HIS A 122 -2.36 -4.52 22.80
C HIS A 122 -0.90 -4.05 22.76
N GLN A 123 -0.33 -3.98 21.57
CA GLN A 123 1.05 -3.57 21.32
C GLN A 123 1.18 -2.75 20.03
N MET A 124 2.32 -2.10 19.89
CA MET A 124 2.70 -1.34 18.71
C MET A 124 4.08 -1.80 18.27
N THR A 125 4.21 -2.23 17.01
CA THR A 125 5.48 -2.71 16.48
C THR A 125 6.07 -1.75 15.45
N THR A 126 7.34 -1.91 15.13
CA THR A 126 7.99 -1.17 14.05
C THR A 126 7.54 -1.62 12.66
N GLY A 127 6.77 -2.71 12.56
CA GLY A 127 6.26 -3.26 11.31
C GLY A 127 5.42 -2.28 10.50
N ALA A 128 4.67 -1.39 11.20
CA ALA A 128 3.84 -0.37 10.58
C ALA A 128 4.62 0.85 10.04
N SER A 129 5.95 0.89 10.11
CA SER A 129 6.73 2.09 9.75
C SER A 129 6.52 2.53 8.29
N ASN A 130 6.47 1.59 7.36
CA ASN A 130 6.25 1.88 5.94
C ASN A 130 4.83 2.42 5.68
N ASP A 131 3.83 1.93 6.42
CA ASP A 131 2.45 2.40 6.28
C ASP A 131 2.31 3.84 6.76
N PHE A 132 2.96 4.20 7.87
CA PHE A 132 3.03 5.58 8.35
C PHE A 132 3.75 6.50 7.37
N GLU A 133 4.86 6.06 6.80
CA GLU A 133 5.60 6.82 5.79
C GLU A 133 4.71 7.09 4.58
N ARG A 134 4.06 6.08 4.03
CA ARG A 134 3.15 6.20 2.89
C ARG A 134 1.93 7.07 3.21
N ALA A 135 1.28 6.86 4.36
CA ALA A 135 0.14 7.65 4.79
C ALA A 135 0.50 9.13 4.95
N THR A 136 1.68 9.41 5.55
CA THR A 136 2.20 10.76 5.72
C THR A 136 2.48 11.42 4.37
N HIS A 137 3.05 10.67 3.41
CA HIS A 137 3.31 11.16 2.06
C HIS A 137 2.01 11.54 1.34
N ILE A 138 1.00 10.67 1.39
CA ILE A 138 -0.33 10.95 0.83
C ILE A 138 -0.94 12.20 1.47
N ALA A 139 -0.96 12.29 2.81
CA ALA A 139 -1.52 13.43 3.51
C ALA A 139 -0.78 14.74 3.15
N ARG A 140 0.54 14.69 3.06
CA ARG A 140 1.35 15.84 2.64
C ARG A 140 1.02 16.27 1.21
N ASP A 141 0.90 15.34 0.28
CA ASP A 141 0.52 15.65 -1.11
C ASP A 141 -0.89 16.23 -1.21
N MET A 142 -1.85 15.74 -0.40
CA MET A 142 -3.20 16.30 -0.34
C MET A 142 -3.19 17.78 0.08
N VAL A 143 -2.33 18.14 1.05
CA VAL A 143 -2.19 19.52 1.51
C VAL A 143 -1.38 20.37 0.53
N MET A 144 -0.18 19.89 0.18
CA MET A 144 0.87 20.70 -0.43
C MET A 144 0.81 20.75 -1.95
N ARG A 145 0.19 19.75 -2.60
CA ARG A 145 0.19 19.60 -4.06
C ARG A 145 -1.20 19.65 -4.66
N TYR A 146 -2.19 19.08 -3.98
CA TYR A 146 -3.53 18.91 -4.55
C TYR A 146 -4.58 19.88 -3.99
N GLY A 147 -4.27 20.61 -2.92
CA GLY A 147 -5.21 21.56 -2.30
C GLY A 147 -6.50 20.89 -1.80
N MET A 148 -6.42 19.62 -1.36
CA MET A 148 -7.58 18.80 -0.98
C MET A 148 -7.97 18.96 0.49
N THR A 149 -7.69 20.11 1.11
CA THR A 149 -7.98 20.38 2.53
C THR A 149 -8.68 21.72 2.70
N GLU A 150 -9.12 22.01 3.92
CA GLU A 150 -9.72 23.30 4.27
C GLU A 150 -8.73 24.46 4.19
N ALA A 151 -7.43 24.19 4.21
CA ALA A 151 -6.39 25.19 3.97
C ALA A 151 -6.45 25.79 2.56
N GLY A 152 -7.28 25.22 1.68
CA GLY A 152 -7.55 25.75 0.34
C GLY A 152 -6.48 25.41 -0.69
N MET A 153 -6.44 26.18 -1.77
CA MET A 153 -5.51 26.00 -2.87
C MET A 153 -4.12 26.52 -2.50
N ILE A 154 -3.39 25.71 -1.74
CA ILE A 154 -2.00 25.98 -1.37
C ILE A 154 -1.13 25.09 -2.26
N THR A 155 -0.08 25.66 -2.81
CA THR A 155 1.01 24.89 -3.39
C THR A 155 2.32 25.36 -2.77
N SER A 156 3.14 24.42 -2.33
CA SER A 156 4.52 24.70 -1.98
C SER A 156 5.40 23.59 -2.58
N ASN A 157 6.55 24.01 -3.08
CA ASN A 157 7.53 23.05 -3.52
C ASN A 157 8.12 22.38 -2.26
N PRO A 158 7.96 21.05 -2.08
CA PRO A 158 8.47 20.36 -0.89
C PRO A 158 9.99 20.42 -0.74
N TYR A 159 10.69 20.87 -1.78
CA TYR A 159 12.16 20.97 -1.82
C TYR A 159 12.68 22.40 -1.47
N ASP A 160 11.82 23.42 -1.43
CA ASP A 160 12.29 24.79 -1.28
C ASP A 160 12.40 25.26 0.18
N GLY A 161 12.02 24.45 1.16
CA GLY A 161 12.07 24.84 2.59
C GLY A 161 11.26 26.10 2.92
N GLU A 162 10.51 26.64 1.95
CA GLU A 162 9.84 27.90 2.04
C GLU A 162 8.42 27.81 2.57
N ARG A 163 8.05 28.83 3.25
CA ARG A 163 6.81 29.10 3.98
C ARG A 163 5.57 28.76 3.15
N ILE A 164 4.66 27.97 3.69
CA ILE A 164 3.30 27.82 3.16
C ILE A 164 2.63 29.20 3.20
N VAL A 165 2.41 29.80 2.05
CA VAL A 165 1.64 31.06 1.94
C VAL A 165 0.21 30.70 1.60
N SER A 166 -0.68 30.84 2.56
CA SER A 166 -2.12 30.65 2.35
C SER A 166 -2.70 31.78 1.49
N TYR A 167 -3.68 31.46 0.67
CA TYR A 167 -4.42 32.46 -0.10
C TYR A 167 -5.13 33.47 0.81
N ALA A 168 -5.46 33.08 2.04
CA ALA A 168 -6.05 33.93 3.05
C ALA A 168 -5.12 35.10 3.48
N ASP A 169 -3.80 34.90 3.42
CA ASP A 169 -2.81 35.94 3.76
C ASP A 169 -2.64 36.99 2.66
N ARG A 170 -3.14 36.74 1.44
CA ARG A 170 -3.09 37.74 0.35
C ARG A 170 -4.29 38.67 0.29
N GLY A 171 -5.36 38.38 1.00
CA GLY A 171 -6.57 39.19 1.05
C GLY A 171 -6.47 40.46 1.93
N GLY A 172 -5.42 40.59 2.74
CA GLY A 172 -5.19 41.72 3.61
C GLY A 172 -4.34 42.87 3.02
N ALA A 173 -3.87 42.73 1.78
CA ALA A 173 -2.95 43.73 1.18
C ALA A 173 -3.58 44.60 0.07
N LEU A 174 -4.91 44.59 -0.05
CA LEU A 174 -5.65 45.46 -0.98
C LEU A 174 -6.79 46.18 -0.24
N ALA A 175 -6.43 46.99 0.77
CA ALA A 175 -7.27 48.04 1.33
C ALA A 175 -6.43 49.27 1.60
#